data_c1ed09f86b68e97d4d22a067e5b2ae33
#
_entry.id   c1ed09f86b68e97d4d22a067e5b2ae33
#
_cell.length_a   1.000
_cell.length_b   1.000
_cell.length_c   1.000
_cell.angle_alpha   90.00
_cell.angle_beta   90.00
_cell.angle_gamma   90.00
#
_symmetry.space_group_name_H-M   'P 1'
#
loop_
_entity.id
_entity.type
_entity.pdbx_description
1 polymer ?
#
loop_
_entity_poly.entity_id
_entity_poly.type
_entity_poly.pdbx_seq_one_letter_code
_entity_poly.pdbx_strand_id
1 'polypeptide(L)'
;MLKMERISSRKNGYIAYLRQLASDGALRRESGETVLDGEKLLGEALASGCEVTSLLAAEGSLPGRVPESARFYAAPPELVAYASPVKNSPGPVFTVRLPERRAPERVESAVVLESVQDPGNVGTVIRTANALGVDAVILAGDCADPTSPRCVRATMGAAFRQSIVEDDLPGLARLLGGRDLPLYGAALAEGALVIRYAKLLRAD
;
A
#
# COMPACT_ATOMS: atom_id res chain seq x y z
N MET A 1 -14.42 -19.82 18.55
CA MET A 1 -15.17 -20.27 17.35
C MET A 1 -15.41 -19.03 16.50
N LEU A 2 -14.76 -18.89 15.36
CA LEU A 2 -14.93 -17.77 14.44
C LEU A 2 -16.41 -17.67 14.02
N LYS A 3 -17.03 -16.51 14.32
CA LYS A 3 -18.41 -16.24 13.91
C LYS A 3 -18.40 -15.86 12.42
N MET A 4 -18.83 -16.79 11.58
CA MET A 4 -18.97 -16.58 10.15
C MET A 4 -20.36 -16.04 9.83
N GLU A 5 -20.43 -14.96 9.09
CA GLU A 5 -21.66 -14.40 8.54
C GLU A 5 -21.78 -14.68 7.04
N ARG A 6 -22.96 -15.13 6.58
CA ARG A 6 -23.22 -15.40 5.16
C ARG A 6 -23.81 -14.19 4.47
N ILE A 7 -23.25 -13.85 3.30
CA ILE A 7 -23.72 -12.77 2.46
C ILE A 7 -24.14 -13.33 1.10
N SER A 8 -25.38 -13.07 0.68
CA SER A 8 -25.93 -13.56 -0.58
C SER A 8 -26.36 -12.46 -1.55
N SER A 9 -26.23 -11.19 -1.18
CA SER A 9 -26.74 -10.07 -1.98
C SER A 9 -25.66 -9.01 -2.25
N ARG A 10 -25.62 -8.53 -3.50
CA ARG A 10 -24.81 -7.35 -3.88
C ARG A 10 -25.22 -6.05 -3.18
N LYS A 11 -26.47 -6.00 -2.68
CA LYS A 11 -27.01 -4.86 -1.93
C LYS A 11 -26.61 -4.86 -0.45
N ASN A 12 -25.89 -5.89 0.02
CA ASN A 12 -25.38 -5.93 1.39
C ASN A 12 -24.44 -4.76 1.65
N GLY A 13 -24.60 -4.09 2.80
CA GLY A 13 -23.84 -2.90 3.18
C GLY A 13 -22.32 -3.14 3.22
N TYR A 14 -21.89 -4.34 3.63
CA TYR A 14 -20.47 -4.68 3.65
C TYR A 14 -19.89 -4.82 2.23
N ILE A 15 -20.61 -5.40 1.28
CA ILE A 15 -20.20 -5.45 -0.12
C ILE A 15 -20.06 -4.04 -0.71
N ALA A 16 -21.04 -3.16 -0.40
CA ALA A 16 -20.97 -1.77 -0.82
C ALA A 16 -19.75 -1.05 -0.22
N TYR A 17 -19.46 -1.27 1.05
CA TYR A 17 -18.29 -0.72 1.74
C TYR A 17 -16.96 -1.15 1.09
N LEU A 18 -16.78 -2.45 0.79
CA LEU A 18 -15.58 -2.95 0.11
C LEU A 18 -15.37 -2.26 -1.24
N ARG A 19 -16.44 -2.11 -2.01
CA ARG A 19 -16.37 -1.44 -3.32
C ARG A 19 -16.07 0.04 -3.22
N GLN A 20 -16.62 0.70 -2.19
CA GLN A 20 -16.34 2.11 -1.92
C GLN A 20 -14.88 2.29 -1.49
N LEU A 21 -14.36 1.48 -0.58
CA LEU A 21 -12.94 1.48 -0.22
C LEU A 21 -12.02 1.30 -1.43
N ALA A 22 -12.43 0.50 -2.42
CA ALA A 22 -11.63 0.27 -3.62
C ALA A 22 -11.46 1.54 -4.48
N SER A 23 -12.45 2.44 -4.50
CA SER A 23 -12.49 3.61 -5.38
C SER A 23 -12.32 4.95 -4.68
N ASP A 24 -12.61 5.04 -3.38
CA ASP A 24 -12.68 6.29 -2.62
C ASP A 24 -11.48 6.48 -1.69
N GLY A 25 -10.56 7.36 -2.10
CA GLY A 25 -9.37 7.70 -1.30
C GLY A 25 -9.72 8.49 -0.02
N ALA A 26 -10.80 9.27 -0.01
CA ALA A 26 -11.23 9.99 1.18
C ALA A 26 -11.71 9.01 2.26
N LEU A 27 -12.51 8.02 1.87
CA LEU A 27 -12.96 6.97 2.78
C LEU A 27 -11.77 6.16 3.34
N ARG A 28 -10.76 5.84 2.52
CA ARG A 28 -9.56 5.14 3.02
C ARG A 28 -8.79 5.96 4.05
N ARG A 29 -8.66 7.26 3.84
CA ARG A 29 -8.01 8.16 4.81
C ARG A 29 -8.80 8.29 6.11
N GLU A 30 -10.12 8.41 6.02
CA GLU A 30 -11.01 8.55 7.17
C GLU A 30 -11.06 7.26 8.01
N SER A 31 -11.22 6.12 7.38
CA SER A 31 -11.32 4.82 8.06
C SER A 31 -9.97 4.25 8.50
N GLY A 32 -8.87 4.71 7.88
CA GLY A 32 -7.54 4.10 8.02
C GLY A 32 -7.44 2.70 7.40
N GLU A 33 -8.43 2.28 6.60
CA GLU A 33 -8.49 0.95 6.00
C GLU A 33 -8.30 0.99 4.49
N THR A 34 -7.76 -0.09 3.94
CA THR A 34 -7.82 -0.37 2.50
C THR A 34 -8.39 -1.76 2.26
N VAL A 35 -8.93 -1.98 1.05
CA VAL A 35 -9.40 -3.29 0.61
C VAL A 35 -8.40 -3.93 -0.33
N LEU A 36 -8.08 -5.18 -0.07
CA LEU A 36 -7.09 -5.96 -0.82
C LEU A 36 -7.65 -7.33 -1.15
N ASP A 37 -6.94 -8.08 -1.98
CA ASP A 37 -7.33 -9.43 -2.35
C ASP A 37 -6.14 -10.37 -2.51
N GLY A 38 -6.41 -11.66 -2.31
CA GLY A 38 -5.49 -12.76 -2.53
C GLY A 38 -4.74 -13.22 -1.29
N GLU A 39 -4.55 -14.54 -1.17
CA GLU A 39 -3.92 -15.19 -0.01
C GLU A 39 -2.49 -14.73 0.23
N LYS A 40 -1.73 -14.49 -0.84
CA LYS A 40 -0.34 -14.04 -0.70
C LYS A 40 -0.25 -12.69 0.00
N LEU A 41 -1.08 -11.73 -0.41
CA LEU A 41 -1.06 -10.39 0.17
C LEU A 41 -1.65 -10.39 1.58
N LEU A 42 -2.65 -11.23 1.85
CA LEU A 42 -3.14 -11.50 3.20
C LEU A 42 -2.02 -12.04 4.10
N GLY A 43 -1.26 -13.02 3.61
CA GLY A 43 -0.11 -13.57 4.34
C GLY A 43 0.97 -12.54 4.65
N GLU A 44 1.28 -11.64 3.71
CA GLU A 44 2.23 -10.53 3.90
C GLU A 44 1.74 -9.52 4.94
N ALA A 45 0.45 -9.17 4.91
CA ALA A 45 -0.15 -8.26 5.90
C ALA A 45 -0.05 -8.85 7.32
N LEU A 46 -0.42 -10.11 7.49
CA LEU A 46 -0.35 -10.81 8.76
C LEU A 46 1.09 -10.97 9.27
N ALA A 47 2.03 -11.33 8.38
CA ALA A 47 3.45 -11.46 8.73
C ALA A 47 4.08 -10.11 9.14
N SER A 48 3.53 -9.00 8.65
CA SER A 48 3.95 -7.65 9.01
C SER A 48 3.24 -7.08 10.24
N GLY A 49 2.37 -7.87 10.90
CA GLY A 49 1.64 -7.45 12.09
C GLY A 49 0.50 -6.46 11.82
N CYS A 50 0.05 -6.32 10.57
CA CYS A 50 -1.07 -5.45 10.25
C CYS A 50 -2.39 -6.01 10.77
N GLU A 51 -3.27 -5.11 11.23
CA GLU A 51 -4.61 -5.45 11.66
C GLU A 51 -5.50 -5.74 10.45
N VAL A 52 -5.82 -7.02 10.21
CA VAL A 52 -6.85 -7.41 9.26
C VAL A 52 -8.20 -7.30 9.96
N THR A 53 -9.05 -6.38 9.51
CA THR A 53 -10.31 -6.03 10.18
C THR A 53 -11.49 -6.87 9.70
N SER A 54 -11.46 -7.30 8.45
CA SER A 54 -12.47 -8.19 7.90
C SER A 54 -11.94 -9.05 6.75
N LEU A 55 -12.63 -10.15 6.48
CA LEU A 55 -12.29 -11.09 5.43
C LEU A 55 -13.54 -11.67 4.78
N LEU A 56 -13.60 -11.64 3.45
CA LEU A 56 -14.65 -12.22 2.62
C LEU A 56 -14.05 -13.35 1.78
N ALA A 57 -14.54 -14.56 1.96
CA ALA A 57 -14.11 -15.72 1.20
C ALA A 57 -15.28 -16.40 0.47
N ALA A 58 -14.96 -17.17 -0.57
CA ALA A 58 -15.95 -17.98 -1.24
C ALA A 58 -16.44 -19.11 -0.29
N GLU A 59 -17.73 -19.44 -0.37
CA GLU A 59 -18.27 -20.56 0.38
C GLU A 59 -17.52 -21.85 0.04
N GLY A 60 -17.10 -22.58 1.07
CA GLY A 60 -16.31 -23.80 0.93
C GLY A 60 -14.80 -23.59 0.71
N SER A 61 -14.34 -22.35 0.58
CA SER A 61 -12.91 -22.00 0.44
C SER A 61 -12.47 -21.15 1.63
N LEU A 62 -11.97 -21.82 2.67
CA LEU A 62 -11.40 -21.11 3.82
C LEU A 62 -9.94 -20.75 3.51
N PRO A 63 -9.53 -19.48 3.68
CA PRO A 63 -8.11 -19.12 3.60
C PRO A 63 -7.32 -19.84 4.69
N GLY A 64 -6.07 -20.16 4.38
CA GLY A 64 -5.19 -20.94 5.29
C GLY A 64 -4.92 -20.25 6.62
N ARG A 65 -5.13 -18.94 6.71
CA ARG A 65 -5.01 -18.14 7.94
C ARG A 65 -6.17 -17.14 8.01
N VAL A 66 -6.98 -17.23 9.06
CA VAL A 66 -8.00 -16.24 9.38
C VAL A 66 -7.66 -15.67 10.76
N PRO A 67 -7.39 -14.34 10.87
CA PRO A 67 -7.15 -13.73 12.17
C PRO A 67 -8.38 -13.81 13.04
N GLU A 68 -8.22 -14.16 14.32
CA GLU A 68 -9.33 -14.26 15.27
C GLU A 68 -10.06 -12.92 15.47
N SER A 69 -9.36 -11.80 15.30
CA SER A 69 -9.91 -10.45 15.42
C SER A 69 -10.73 -10.00 14.21
N ALA A 70 -10.57 -10.64 13.05
CA ALA A 70 -11.24 -10.23 11.83
C ALA A 70 -12.71 -10.70 11.81
N ARG A 71 -13.60 -9.83 11.29
CA ARG A 71 -14.95 -10.25 10.94
C ARG A 71 -14.88 -11.13 9.70
N PHE A 72 -15.44 -12.32 9.80
CA PHE A 72 -15.39 -13.28 8.71
C PHE A 72 -16.73 -13.44 8.00
N TYR A 73 -16.70 -13.26 6.69
CA TYR A 73 -17.86 -13.38 5.81
C TYR A 73 -17.65 -14.45 4.76
N ALA A 74 -18.70 -15.21 4.47
CA ALA A 74 -18.72 -16.16 3.37
C ALA A 74 -19.79 -15.77 2.36
N ALA A 75 -19.46 -15.86 1.07
CA ALA A 75 -20.37 -15.52 -0.01
C ALA A 75 -20.18 -16.43 -1.22
N PRO A 76 -21.16 -16.50 -2.16
CA PRO A 76 -20.98 -17.15 -3.44
C PRO A 76 -19.75 -16.59 -4.19
N PRO A 77 -19.01 -17.42 -4.95
CA PRO A 77 -17.77 -16.98 -5.64
C PRO A 77 -17.96 -15.75 -6.53
N GLU A 78 -19.10 -15.63 -7.20
CA GLU A 78 -19.42 -14.47 -8.04
C GLU A 78 -19.59 -13.17 -7.24
N LEU A 79 -19.98 -13.28 -5.98
CA LEU A 79 -20.12 -12.11 -5.10
C LEU A 79 -18.75 -11.69 -4.53
N VAL A 80 -17.87 -12.65 -4.23
CA VAL A 80 -16.48 -12.38 -3.85
C VAL A 80 -15.76 -11.68 -5.00
N ALA A 81 -15.87 -12.22 -6.23
CA ALA A 81 -15.30 -11.60 -7.43
C ALA A 81 -15.85 -10.18 -7.69
N TYR A 82 -17.16 -9.96 -7.40
CA TYR A 82 -17.77 -8.64 -7.53
C TYR A 82 -17.26 -7.64 -6.49
N ALA A 83 -16.97 -8.07 -5.29
CA ALA A 83 -16.45 -7.23 -4.19
C ALA A 83 -14.95 -6.93 -4.34
N SER A 84 -14.22 -7.78 -5.07
CA SER A 84 -12.78 -7.63 -5.25
C SER A 84 -12.40 -6.35 -6.00
N PRO A 85 -11.32 -5.66 -5.58
CA PRO A 85 -10.73 -4.55 -6.34
C PRO A 85 -10.06 -5.01 -7.64
N VAL A 86 -9.93 -6.31 -7.86
CA VAL A 86 -9.28 -6.93 -9.03
C VAL A 86 -10.26 -7.78 -9.81
N LYS A 87 -10.25 -7.64 -11.13
CA LYS A 87 -11.07 -8.48 -12.01
C LYS A 87 -10.72 -9.96 -11.88
N ASN A 88 -11.74 -10.81 -11.81
CA ASN A 88 -11.61 -12.27 -11.79
C ASN A 88 -10.75 -12.81 -10.63
N SER A 89 -10.71 -12.11 -9.51
CA SER A 89 -10.02 -12.63 -8.33
C SER A 89 -10.85 -13.74 -7.68
N PRO A 90 -10.24 -14.88 -7.33
CA PRO A 90 -10.90 -15.92 -6.54
C PRO A 90 -11.03 -15.54 -5.07
N GLY A 91 -10.45 -14.43 -4.64
CA GLY A 91 -10.35 -14.03 -3.24
C GLY A 91 -9.16 -14.69 -2.51
N PRO A 92 -9.13 -14.62 -1.17
CA PRO A 92 -10.05 -13.87 -0.32
C PRO A 92 -9.94 -12.36 -0.53
N VAL A 93 -11.04 -11.62 -0.32
CA VAL A 93 -11.04 -10.16 -0.25
C VAL A 93 -11.00 -9.77 1.22
N PHE A 94 -10.15 -8.84 1.60
CA PHE A 94 -9.98 -8.46 2.99
C PHE A 94 -9.75 -6.95 3.16
N THR A 95 -10.12 -6.43 4.32
CA THR A 95 -9.77 -5.07 4.74
C THR A 95 -8.66 -5.13 5.76
N VAL A 96 -7.75 -4.18 5.65
CA VAL A 96 -6.56 -4.10 6.51
C VAL A 96 -6.26 -2.64 6.84
N ARG A 97 -5.85 -2.37 8.08
CA ARG A 97 -5.27 -1.10 8.48
C ARG A 97 -3.82 -1.06 8.05
N LEU A 98 -3.48 -0.07 7.25
CA LEU A 98 -2.08 0.17 6.90
C LEU A 98 -1.35 0.82 8.08
N PRO A 99 -0.02 0.59 8.21
CA PRO A 99 0.79 1.27 9.21
C PRO A 99 0.64 2.79 9.10
N GLU A 100 0.73 3.45 10.24
CA GLU A 100 0.69 4.91 10.30
C GLU A 100 1.85 5.51 9.52
N ARG A 101 1.54 6.52 8.69
CA ARG A 101 2.52 7.14 7.82
C ARG A 101 3.26 8.25 8.56
N ARG A 102 4.29 7.86 9.27
CA ARG A 102 5.18 8.78 9.96
C ARG A 102 6.59 8.67 9.38
N ALA A 103 7.26 9.83 9.31
CA ALA A 103 8.68 9.83 9.05
C ALA A 103 9.40 9.10 10.20
N PRO A 104 10.38 8.22 9.89
CA PRO A 104 11.20 7.63 10.93
C PRO A 104 11.98 8.75 11.66
N GLU A 105 12.27 8.51 12.94
CA GLU A 105 13.04 9.47 13.77
C GLU A 105 14.41 9.79 13.15
N ARG A 106 14.99 8.81 12.47
CA ARG A 106 16.25 8.95 11.76
C ARG A 106 16.07 8.49 10.31
N VAL A 107 16.39 9.37 9.39
CA VAL A 107 16.43 9.11 7.95
C VAL A 107 17.86 9.32 7.48
N GLU A 108 18.51 8.26 7.00
CA GLU A 108 19.84 8.30 6.36
C GLU A 108 19.75 8.19 4.85
N SER A 109 18.63 7.61 4.36
CA SER A 109 18.35 7.47 2.95
C SER A 109 16.86 7.65 2.67
N ALA A 110 16.52 8.35 1.60
CA ALA A 110 15.14 8.51 1.17
C ALA A 110 15.03 8.52 -0.36
N VAL A 111 13.89 8.04 -0.86
CA VAL A 111 13.47 8.27 -2.24
C VAL A 111 12.31 9.25 -2.23
N VAL A 112 12.44 10.33 -2.98
CA VAL A 112 11.38 11.33 -3.16
C VAL A 112 10.74 11.12 -4.53
N LEU A 113 9.43 10.98 -4.55
CA LEU A 113 8.61 10.97 -5.75
C LEU A 113 7.86 12.28 -5.82
N GLU A 114 8.04 13.02 -6.89
CA GLU A 114 7.33 14.29 -7.14
C GLU A 114 6.29 14.08 -8.25
N SER A 115 5.01 14.23 -7.90
CA SER A 115 3.87 14.18 -8.83
C SER A 115 3.81 12.91 -9.70
N VAL A 116 4.18 11.76 -9.13
CA VAL A 116 4.09 10.46 -9.82
C VAL A 116 2.67 9.92 -9.72
N GLN A 117 1.89 10.05 -10.79
CA GLN A 117 0.44 9.78 -10.79
C GLN A 117 0.04 8.32 -11.06
N ASP A 118 0.93 7.48 -11.61
CA ASP A 118 0.60 6.05 -11.79
C ASP A 118 0.83 5.25 -10.51
N PRO A 119 -0.23 4.63 -9.94
CA PRO A 119 -0.11 3.87 -8.69
C PRO A 119 0.76 2.62 -8.83
N GLY A 120 0.92 2.07 -10.04
CA GLY A 120 1.85 0.97 -10.30
C GLY A 120 3.30 1.40 -10.17
N ASN A 121 3.63 2.60 -10.67
CA ASN A 121 4.97 3.17 -10.56
C ASN A 121 5.30 3.52 -9.11
N VAL A 122 4.40 4.20 -8.41
CA VAL A 122 4.55 4.48 -6.96
C VAL A 122 4.79 3.19 -6.19
N GLY A 123 3.95 2.18 -6.39
CA GLY A 123 4.08 0.90 -5.71
C GLY A 123 5.38 0.15 -6.05
N THR A 124 5.85 0.25 -7.30
CA THR A 124 7.12 -0.36 -7.73
C THR A 124 8.31 0.30 -7.03
N VAL A 125 8.31 1.63 -6.92
CA VAL A 125 9.36 2.35 -6.20
C VAL A 125 9.34 2.01 -4.71
N ILE A 126 8.17 1.98 -4.07
CA ILE A 126 8.02 1.56 -2.65
C ILE A 126 8.61 0.15 -2.45
N ARG A 127 8.29 -0.79 -3.34
CA ARG A 127 8.83 -2.15 -3.27
C ARG A 127 10.35 -2.18 -3.40
N THR A 128 10.90 -1.43 -4.35
CA THR A 128 12.33 -1.38 -4.60
C THR A 128 13.08 -0.72 -3.44
N ALA A 129 12.55 0.39 -2.92
CA ALA A 129 13.09 1.07 -1.75
C ALA A 129 13.16 0.14 -0.54
N ASN A 130 12.06 -0.59 -0.26
CA ASN A 130 12.03 -1.58 0.82
C ASN A 130 13.08 -2.69 0.64
N ALA A 131 13.23 -3.21 -0.59
CA ALA A 131 14.20 -4.26 -0.88
C ALA A 131 15.65 -3.81 -0.75
N LEU A 132 15.92 -2.52 -0.97
CA LEU A 132 17.25 -1.92 -0.86
C LEU A 132 17.53 -1.35 0.53
N GLY A 133 16.60 -1.45 1.47
CA GLY A 133 16.77 -0.93 2.84
C GLY A 133 16.75 0.59 2.92
N VAL A 134 16.06 1.27 1.99
CA VAL A 134 15.87 2.73 2.05
C VAL A 134 14.93 3.06 3.22
N ASP A 135 15.28 4.04 4.05
CA ASP A 135 14.54 4.35 5.29
C ASP A 135 13.15 4.90 5.03
N ALA A 136 12.98 5.75 4.02
CA ALA A 136 11.70 6.37 3.70
C ALA A 136 11.45 6.55 2.22
N VAL A 137 10.19 6.42 1.80
CA VAL A 137 9.69 6.92 0.50
C VAL A 137 8.80 8.12 0.79
N ILE A 138 9.13 9.26 0.19
CA ILE A 138 8.43 10.52 0.39
C ILE A 138 7.67 10.85 -0.89
N LEU A 139 6.38 11.07 -0.75
CA LEU A 139 5.48 11.44 -1.84
C LEU A 139 5.20 12.93 -1.74
N ALA A 140 5.66 13.70 -2.72
CA ALA A 140 5.49 15.13 -2.81
C ALA A 140 4.59 15.50 -4.02
N GLY A 141 3.84 16.57 -3.87
CA GLY A 141 2.92 17.01 -4.92
C GLY A 141 1.77 16.04 -5.16
N ASP A 142 1.30 15.99 -6.43
CA ASP A 142 0.15 15.17 -6.82
C ASP A 142 0.58 13.72 -7.18
N CYS A 143 0.99 12.97 -6.16
CA CYS A 143 1.29 11.56 -6.32
C CYS A 143 0.03 10.69 -6.22
N ALA A 144 0.05 9.52 -6.88
CA ALA A 144 -0.99 8.52 -6.71
C ALA A 144 -1.10 8.08 -5.25
N ASP A 145 -2.34 7.89 -4.79
CA ASP A 145 -2.63 7.44 -3.42
C ASP A 145 -1.97 6.09 -3.11
N PRO A 146 -0.99 6.07 -2.19
CA PRO A 146 -0.27 4.85 -1.84
C PRO A 146 -1.11 3.84 -1.06
N THR A 147 -2.34 4.24 -0.59
CA THR A 147 -3.31 3.31 0.02
C THR A 147 -4.24 2.68 -0.99
N SER A 148 -4.23 3.14 -2.24
CA SER A 148 -5.09 2.55 -3.25
C SER A 148 -4.77 1.06 -3.43
N PRO A 149 -5.78 0.20 -3.63
CA PRO A 149 -5.56 -1.24 -3.83
C PRO A 149 -4.55 -1.54 -4.95
N ARG A 150 -4.54 -0.73 -6.00
CA ARG A 150 -3.61 -0.87 -7.13
C ARG A 150 -2.17 -0.57 -6.71
N CYS A 151 -1.94 0.47 -5.92
CA CYS A 151 -0.62 0.80 -5.42
C CYS A 151 -0.12 -0.26 -4.44
N VAL A 152 -0.90 -0.59 -3.39
CA VAL A 152 -0.51 -1.59 -2.38
C VAL A 152 -0.20 -2.94 -3.03
N ARG A 153 -1.00 -3.36 -4.02
CA ARG A 153 -0.73 -4.58 -4.77
C ARG A 153 0.60 -4.55 -5.51
N ALA A 154 0.94 -3.42 -6.15
CA ALA A 154 2.21 -3.25 -6.86
C ALA A 154 3.42 -3.30 -5.92
N THR A 155 3.24 -2.97 -4.64
CA THR A 155 4.30 -3.09 -3.64
C THR A 155 4.63 -4.52 -3.25
N MET A 156 3.80 -5.52 -3.58
CA MET A 156 3.97 -6.92 -3.19
C MET A 156 4.13 -7.11 -1.67
N GLY A 157 3.44 -6.29 -0.86
CA GLY A 157 3.50 -6.32 0.60
C GLY A 157 4.50 -5.36 1.24
N ALA A 158 5.36 -4.70 0.46
CA ALA A 158 6.30 -3.71 1.01
C ALA A 158 5.58 -2.53 1.70
N ALA A 159 4.37 -2.16 1.25
CA ALA A 159 3.56 -1.11 1.89
C ALA A 159 3.24 -1.38 3.37
N PHE A 160 3.32 -2.62 3.82
CA PHE A 160 3.10 -2.98 5.22
C PHE A 160 4.31 -2.75 6.13
N ARG A 161 5.48 -2.45 5.56
CA ARG A 161 6.76 -2.36 6.29
C ARG A 161 7.52 -1.07 6.00
N GLN A 162 7.39 -0.54 4.78
CA GLN A 162 8.10 0.64 4.34
C GLN A 162 7.51 1.90 4.99
N SER A 163 8.37 2.78 5.49
CA SER A 163 7.95 4.12 5.87
C SER A 163 7.60 4.91 4.61
N ILE A 164 6.35 5.34 4.54
CA ILE A 164 5.83 6.15 3.43
C ILE A 164 5.32 7.45 4.04
N VAL A 165 5.83 8.58 3.56
CA VAL A 165 5.48 9.92 4.04
C VAL A 165 4.87 10.71 2.90
N GLU A 166 3.73 11.34 3.14
CA GLU A 166 3.14 12.31 2.23
C GLU A 166 3.45 13.71 2.79
N ASP A 167 4.18 14.52 2.04
CA ASP A 167 4.53 15.88 2.46
C ASP A 167 4.70 16.79 1.24
N ASP A 168 4.72 18.10 1.47
CA ASP A 168 5.08 19.07 0.44
C ASP A 168 6.61 19.25 0.34
N LEU A 169 7.08 19.95 -0.71
CA LEU A 169 8.51 20.24 -0.86
C LEU A 169 9.10 21.06 0.31
N PRO A 170 8.40 22.06 0.88
CA PRO A 170 8.81 22.70 2.12
C PRO A 170 8.91 21.75 3.32
N GLY A 171 7.98 20.80 3.47
CA GLY A 171 8.02 19.76 4.49
C GLY A 171 9.22 18.84 4.33
N LEU A 172 9.49 18.43 3.09
CA LEU A 172 10.69 17.68 2.73
C LEU A 172 11.96 18.44 3.13
N ALA A 173 12.05 19.73 2.79
CA ALA A 173 13.20 20.56 3.16
C ALA A 173 13.37 20.63 4.69
N ARG A 174 12.28 20.69 5.48
CA ARG A 174 12.34 20.61 6.95
C ARG A 174 12.78 19.22 7.43
N LEU A 175 12.27 18.15 6.82
CA LEU A 175 12.61 16.78 7.17
C LEU A 175 14.10 16.49 6.93
N LEU A 176 14.64 17.00 5.81
CA LEU A 176 16.05 16.85 5.43
C LEU A 176 16.93 17.98 6.00
N GLY A 177 16.32 19.10 6.40
CA GLY A 177 17.01 20.29 6.91
C GLY A 177 17.82 20.00 8.16
N GLY A 178 19.09 20.39 8.16
CA GLY A 178 20.04 20.13 9.25
C GLY A 178 20.72 18.76 9.17
N ARG A 179 20.46 17.97 8.13
CA ARG A 179 21.16 16.72 7.82
C ARG A 179 21.99 16.95 6.56
N ASP A 180 23.27 16.61 6.63
CA ASP A 180 24.18 16.68 5.47
C ASP A 180 23.96 15.46 4.56
N LEU A 181 22.77 15.40 3.95
CA LEU A 181 22.40 14.34 3.01
C LEU A 181 22.54 14.88 1.57
N PRO A 182 23.37 14.26 0.72
CA PRO A 182 23.46 14.65 -0.67
C PRO A 182 22.13 14.40 -1.40
N LEU A 183 21.64 15.41 -2.15
CA LEU A 183 20.42 15.29 -2.95
C LEU A 183 20.79 15.01 -4.40
N TYR A 184 20.26 13.92 -4.95
CA TYR A 184 20.40 13.55 -6.35
C TYR A 184 19.04 13.68 -7.05
N GLY A 185 18.96 14.45 -8.11
CA GLY A 185 17.76 14.59 -8.93
C GLY A 185 17.81 13.66 -10.15
N ALA A 186 16.72 12.91 -10.38
CA ALA A 186 16.52 12.16 -11.61
C ALA A 186 15.51 12.91 -12.49
N ALA A 187 15.99 13.57 -13.53
CA ALA A 187 15.16 14.34 -14.45
C ALA A 187 15.69 14.24 -15.89
N LEU A 188 14.82 14.47 -16.86
CA LEU A 188 15.21 14.64 -18.25
C LEU A 188 15.71 16.09 -18.42
N ALA A 189 17.03 16.30 -18.29
CA ALA A 189 17.65 17.61 -18.42
C ALA A 189 18.90 17.51 -19.30
N GLU A 190 19.24 18.63 -19.98
CA GLU A 190 20.47 18.73 -20.73
C GLU A 190 21.67 18.58 -19.78
N GLY A 191 22.62 17.69 -20.09
CA GLY A 191 23.72 17.37 -19.20
C GLY A 191 23.47 16.31 -18.13
N ALA A 192 22.26 15.74 -18.06
CA ALA A 192 21.97 14.63 -17.16
C ALA A 192 22.82 13.39 -17.49
N LEU A 193 23.43 12.80 -16.46
CA LEU A 193 24.18 11.55 -16.59
C LEU A 193 23.25 10.34 -16.60
N VAL A 194 23.56 9.35 -17.46
CA VAL A 194 22.81 8.08 -17.45
C VAL A 194 23.19 7.28 -16.22
N ILE A 195 22.24 7.04 -15.33
CA ILE A 195 22.43 6.39 -14.02
C ILE A 195 23.08 5.00 -14.11
N ARG A 196 23.04 4.30 -15.26
CA ARG A 196 23.60 2.94 -15.43
C ARG A 196 25.04 2.78 -14.98
N TYR A 197 25.82 3.88 -14.95
CA TYR A 197 27.25 3.87 -14.63
C TYR A 197 27.69 4.98 -13.68
N ALA A 198 26.74 5.71 -13.08
CA ALA A 198 27.09 6.63 -12.03
C ALA A 198 27.63 5.84 -10.85
N LYS A 199 28.94 5.72 -10.70
CA LYS A 199 29.52 5.59 -9.38
C LYS A 199 29.01 6.80 -8.62
N LEU A 200 28.18 6.59 -7.62
CA LEU A 200 27.86 7.61 -6.64
C LEU A 200 29.20 8.01 -6.03
N LEU A 201 29.77 9.09 -6.57
CA LEU A 201 30.97 9.67 -6.02
C LEU A 201 30.56 10.21 -4.66
N ARG A 202 31.01 9.54 -3.59
CA ARG A 202 31.06 10.20 -2.30
C ARG A 202 31.96 11.43 -2.56
N ALA A 203 31.42 12.60 -2.35
CA ALA A 203 32.24 13.78 -2.20
C ALA A 203 33.08 13.54 -0.95
N ASP A 204 34.40 13.44 -1.17
CA ASP A 204 35.37 13.46 -0.09
C ASP A 204 35.36 14.83 0.61
#